data_2e633b78a91bcbc8b56edd7748009e65
#
_entry.id   2e633b78a91bcbc8b56edd7748009e65
#
_cell.length_a   1.000
_cell.length_b   1.000
_cell.length_c   1.000
_cell.angle_alpha   90.00
_cell.angle_beta   90.00
_cell.angle_gamma   90.00
#
_symmetry.space_group_name_H-M   'P 1'
#
loop_
_entity.id
_entity.type
_entity.pdbx_description
1 polymer ?
#
loop_
_entity_poly.entity_id
_entity_poly.type
_entity_poly.pdbx_seq_one_letter_code
_entity_poly.pdbx_strand_id
1 'polypeptide(L)'
;LLKQWFDSVFTHGWAFGSSATAFKGRKLGLAVSHGTPPQDYSHTGKTRHTLAETLVPFEITAHYIGAEYLPPFTFHALEFFTEEEIRANRAEMTARAEQSAQDLLAHLEKFA
;
A
#
# COMPACT_ATOMS: atom_id res chain seq x y z
N LEU A 1 -9.92 2.84 7.51
CA LEU A 1 -9.05 3.50 8.50
C LEU A 1 -8.00 4.40 7.86
N LEU A 2 -7.14 3.91 6.95
CA LEU A 2 -6.08 4.72 6.35
C LEU A 2 -6.63 5.94 5.60
N LYS A 3 -7.64 5.75 4.74
CA LYS A 3 -8.25 6.87 3.99
C LYS A 3 -8.89 7.90 4.93
N GLN A 4 -9.55 7.43 5.99
CA GLN A 4 -10.12 8.31 7.02
C GLN A 4 -9.03 9.09 7.77
N TRP A 5 -7.88 8.45 8.02
CA TRP A 5 -6.73 9.12 8.61
C TRP A 5 -6.22 10.24 7.69
N PHE A 6 -6.06 9.97 6.39
CA PHE A 6 -5.71 11.02 5.42
C PHE A 6 -6.68 12.20 5.46
N ASP A 7 -7.98 11.92 5.45
CA ASP A 7 -9.01 12.96 5.45
C ASP A 7 -9.02 13.79 6.75
N SER A 8 -8.57 13.21 7.86
CA SER A 8 -8.50 13.88 9.16
C SER A 8 -7.20 14.66 9.38
N VAL A 9 -6.08 14.17 8.82
CA VAL A 9 -4.74 14.72 9.06
C VAL A 9 -4.34 15.72 7.98
N PHE A 10 -4.68 15.47 6.73
CA PHE A 10 -4.34 16.34 5.62
C PHE A 10 -5.31 17.51 5.53
N THR A 11 -4.99 18.57 6.29
CA THR A 11 -5.85 19.74 6.43
C THR A 11 -5.54 20.84 5.41
N HIS A 12 -6.54 21.67 5.12
CA HIS A 12 -6.39 22.83 4.26
C HIS A 12 -5.36 23.82 4.84
N GLY A 13 -4.55 24.42 4.01
CA GLY A 13 -3.50 25.36 4.38
C GLY A 13 -2.19 24.70 4.79
N TRP A 14 -2.21 23.43 5.17
CA TRP A 14 -1.01 22.65 5.48
C TRP A 14 -0.69 21.61 4.38
N ALA A 15 -1.58 20.67 4.15
CA ALA A 15 -1.38 19.60 3.17
C ALA A 15 -1.83 20.01 1.76
N PHE A 16 -2.88 20.81 1.65
CA PHE A 16 -3.44 21.27 0.37
C PHE A 16 -3.95 22.71 0.44
N GLY A 17 -4.25 23.28 -0.73
CA GLY A 17 -4.65 24.68 -0.88
C GLY A 17 -3.52 25.53 -1.46
N SER A 18 -3.85 26.77 -1.87
CA SER A 18 -2.93 27.63 -2.62
C SER A 18 -1.63 27.99 -1.89
N SER A 19 -1.64 28.00 -0.56
CA SER A 19 -0.48 28.29 0.30
C SER A 19 0.21 27.06 0.87
N ALA A 20 -0.36 25.85 0.66
CA ALA A 20 0.19 24.62 1.22
C ALA A 20 1.45 24.18 0.49
N THR A 21 2.51 23.89 1.24
CA THR A 21 3.80 23.47 0.70
C THR A 21 4.37 22.23 1.39
N ALA A 22 3.68 21.69 2.40
CA ALA A 22 4.20 20.61 3.24
C ALA A 22 4.63 19.36 2.47
N PHE A 23 3.91 19.01 1.39
CA PHE A 23 4.17 17.83 0.57
C PHE A 23 4.74 18.13 -0.80
N LYS A 24 4.90 19.38 -1.16
CA LYS A 24 5.41 19.77 -2.47
C LYS A 24 6.83 19.23 -2.67
N GLY A 25 7.01 18.42 -3.72
CA GLY A 25 8.29 17.77 -4.04
C GLY A 25 8.65 16.60 -3.11
N ARG A 26 7.75 16.17 -2.23
CA ARG A 26 7.90 14.94 -1.44
C ARG A 26 7.34 13.74 -2.18
N LYS A 27 7.79 12.56 -1.81
CA LYS A 27 7.33 11.28 -2.37
C LYS A 27 6.34 10.63 -1.41
N LEU A 28 5.24 10.11 -1.94
CA LEU A 28 4.26 9.31 -1.21
C LEU A 28 4.20 7.92 -1.82
N GLY A 29 4.57 6.92 -1.05
CA GLY A 29 4.46 5.51 -1.43
C GLY A 29 3.54 4.74 -0.49
N LEU A 30 2.98 3.66 -0.99
CA LEU A 30 2.19 2.71 -0.21
C LEU A 30 2.89 1.37 -0.11
N ALA A 31 2.86 0.77 1.08
CA ALA A 31 3.15 -0.64 1.31
C ALA A 31 1.85 -1.32 1.72
N VAL A 32 1.40 -2.28 0.92
CA VAL A 32 0.09 -2.92 1.07
C VAL A 32 0.23 -4.42 1.12
N SER A 33 -0.30 -5.05 2.17
CA SER A 33 -0.51 -6.49 2.21
C SER A 33 -1.95 -6.83 1.79
N HIS A 34 -2.12 -7.94 1.10
CA HIS A 34 -3.44 -8.43 0.67
C HIS A 34 -3.52 -9.95 0.76
N GLY A 35 -4.68 -10.47 1.17
CA GLY A 35 -4.92 -11.91 1.30
C GLY A 35 -5.44 -12.56 0.01
N THR A 36 -6.20 -11.81 -0.80
CA THR A 36 -6.64 -12.31 -2.10
C THR A 36 -5.44 -12.55 -3.00
N PRO A 37 -5.33 -13.73 -3.67
CA PRO A 37 -4.22 -14.04 -4.55
C PRO A 37 -4.04 -13.02 -5.68
N PRO A 38 -2.80 -12.71 -6.09
CA PRO A 38 -2.52 -11.68 -7.09
C PRO A 38 -3.26 -11.86 -8.42
N GLN A 39 -3.44 -13.11 -8.88
CA GLN A 39 -4.16 -13.43 -10.13
C GLN A 39 -5.64 -13.05 -10.09
N ASP A 40 -6.22 -12.91 -8.91
CA ASP A 40 -7.63 -12.51 -8.73
C ASP A 40 -7.83 -10.99 -8.87
N TYR A 41 -6.75 -10.21 -8.80
CA TYR A 41 -6.76 -8.77 -9.06
C TYR A 41 -6.65 -8.47 -10.55
N SER A 42 -7.70 -8.80 -11.27
CA SER A 42 -7.83 -8.54 -12.71
C SER A 42 -9.30 -8.31 -13.08
N HIS A 43 -9.55 -7.76 -14.27
CA HIS A 43 -10.92 -7.51 -14.74
C HIS A 43 -11.73 -8.79 -14.96
N THR A 44 -11.07 -9.92 -15.14
CA THR A 44 -11.70 -11.25 -15.25
C THR A 44 -11.59 -12.06 -13.96
N GLY A 45 -10.81 -11.60 -13.00
CA GLY A 45 -10.61 -12.25 -11.71
C GLY A 45 -11.73 -11.99 -10.70
N LYS A 46 -11.57 -12.50 -9.51
CA LYS A 46 -12.56 -12.44 -8.43
C LYS A 46 -12.89 -11.00 -8.01
N THR A 47 -11.90 -10.13 -7.97
CA THR A 47 -12.10 -8.72 -7.58
C THR A 47 -12.66 -7.85 -8.68
N ARG A 48 -12.63 -8.28 -9.94
CA ARG A 48 -13.01 -7.52 -11.14
C ARG A 48 -12.23 -6.22 -11.37
N HIS A 49 -11.20 -6.00 -10.58
CA HIS A 49 -10.31 -4.82 -10.64
C HIS A 49 -8.86 -5.25 -10.43
N THR A 50 -7.95 -4.52 -11.02
CA THR A 50 -6.52 -4.66 -10.73
C THR A 50 -6.22 -4.10 -9.32
N LEU A 51 -5.13 -4.54 -8.73
CA LEU A 51 -4.71 -3.99 -7.43
C LEU A 51 -4.39 -2.49 -7.54
N ALA A 52 -3.80 -2.05 -8.64
CA ALA A 52 -3.53 -0.63 -8.88
C ALA A 52 -4.83 0.20 -8.90
N GLU A 53 -5.89 -0.29 -9.54
CA GLU A 53 -7.19 0.41 -9.56
C GLU A 53 -7.79 0.57 -8.15
N THR A 54 -7.56 -0.39 -7.26
CA THR A 54 -8.05 -0.28 -5.87
C THR A 54 -7.30 0.79 -5.07
N LEU A 55 -6.12 1.19 -5.51
CA LEU A 55 -5.26 2.18 -4.85
C LEU A 55 -5.35 3.59 -5.44
N VAL A 56 -6.11 3.78 -6.52
CA VAL A 56 -6.31 5.08 -7.18
C VAL A 56 -6.69 6.23 -6.22
N PRO A 57 -7.52 6.04 -5.18
CA PRO A 57 -7.82 7.10 -4.22
C PRO A 57 -6.58 7.70 -3.53
N PHE A 58 -5.55 6.90 -3.32
CA PHE A 58 -4.29 7.35 -2.70
C PHE A 58 -3.40 8.09 -3.70
N GLU A 59 -3.38 7.65 -4.96
CA GLU A 59 -2.71 8.36 -6.05
C GLU A 59 -3.33 9.74 -6.26
N ILE A 60 -4.65 9.83 -6.31
CA ILE A 60 -5.38 11.11 -6.39
C ILE A 60 -5.02 12.01 -5.20
N THR A 61 -4.96 11.46 -3.99
CA THR A 61 -4.58 12.20 -2.80
C THR A 61 -3.16 12.74 -2.90
N ALA A 62 -2.20 11.92 -3.36
CA ALA A 62 -0.82 12.35 -3.57
C ALA A 62 -0.73 13.55 -4.52
N HIS A 63 -1.37 13.45 -5.67
CA HIS A 63 -1.42 14.54 -6.65
C HIS A 63 -2.07 15.80 -6.07
N TYR A 64 -3.17 15.64 -5.33
CA TYR A 64 -3.90 16.75 -4.73
C TYR A 64 -3.07 17.54 -3.70
N ILE A 65 -2.20 16.86 -2.94
CA ILE A 65 -1.30 17.50 -1.96
C ILE A 65 0.03 17.94 -2.58
N GLY A 66 0.26 17.72 -3.87
CA GLY A 66 1.48 18.09 -4.58
C GLY A 66 2.67 17.15 -4.35
N ALA A 67 2.41 15.91 -3.91
CA ALA A 67 3.41 14.87 -3.76
C ALA A 67 3.56 14.03 -5.04
N GLU A 68 4.75 13.49 -5.27
CA GLU A 68 4.99 12.45 -6.28
C GLU A 68 4.45 11.11 -5.72
N TYR A 69 3.52 10.48 -6.44
CA TYR A 69 3.05 9.14 -6.08
C TYR A 69 4.01 8.08 -6.61
N LEU A 70 4.57 7.28 -5.70
CA LEU A 70 5.45 6.18 -6.06
C LEU A 70 4.65 4.92 -6.39
N PRO A 71 5.18 4.05 -7.28
CA PRO A 71 4.61 2.72 -7.48
C PRO A 71 4.43 2.01 -6.13
N PRO A 72 3.23 1.47 -5.83
CA PRO A 72 3.00 0.83 -4.56
C PRO A 72 3.81 -0.47 -4.43
N PHE A 73 4.34 -0.72 -3.25
CA PHE A 73 4.83 -2.03 -2.87
C PHE A 73 3.66 -2.90 -2.42
N THR A 74 3.53 -4.10 -2.96
CA THR A 74 2.44 -5.02 -2.63
C THR A 74 2.97 -6.36 -2.20
N PHE A 75 2.37 -6.93 -1.18
CA PHE A 75 2.72 -8.22 -0.62
C PHE A 75 1.49 -9.11 -0.47
N HIS A 76 1.53 -10.30 -1.07
CA HIS A 76 0.50 -11.31 -0.87
C HIS A 76 0.75 -12.05 0.45
N ALA A 77 -0.04 -11.73 1.47
CA ALA A 77 0.00 -12.42 2.75
C ALA A 77 -0.70 -13.78 2.65
N LEU A 78 -0.16 -14.78 3.35
CA LEU A 78 -0.87 -16.03 3.54
C LEU A 78 -1.94 -15.83 4.61
N GLU A 79 -3.17 -16.26 4.31
CA GLU A 79 -4.28 -16.23 5.25
C GLU A 79 -4.55 -17.66 5.76
N PHE A 80 -4.56 -17.79 7.07
CA PHE A 80 -4.96 -19.01 7.77
C PHE A 80 -6.06 -18.64 8.79
N PHE A 81 -7.09 -19.46 8.88
CA PHE A 81 -8.29 -19.13 9.63
C PHE A 81 -8.40 -19.87 10.97
N THR A 82 -7.56 -20.88 11.19
CA THR A 82 -7.55 -21.65 12.43
C THR A 82 -6.19 -21.56 13.13
N GLU A 83 -6.21 -21.69 14.46
CA GLU A 83 -4.97 -21.75 15.25
C GLU A 83 -4.06 -22.90 14.84
N GLU A 84 -4.64 -24.02 14.42
CA GLU A 84 -3.90 -25.20 13.98
C GLU A 84 -3.14 -24.91 12.68
N GLU A 85 -3.80 -24.29 11.68
CA GLU A 85 -3.18 -23.87 10.43
C GLU A 85 -2.07 -22.85 10.69
N ILE A 86 -2.29 -21.86 11.56
CA ILE A 86 -1.28 -20.87 11.94
C ILE A 86 -0.06 -21.53 12.57
N ARG A 87 -0.27 -22.48 13.49
CA ARG A 87 0.86 -23.21 14.11
C ARG A 87 1.62 -24.05 13.10
N ALA A 88 0.91 -24.77 12.22
CA ALA A 88 1.53 -25.64 11.21
C ALA A 88 2.36 -24.83 10.19
N ASN A 89 1.95 -23.61 9.88
CA ASN A 89 2.56 -22.79 8.83
C ASN A 89 3.39 -21.61 9.37
N ARG A 90 3.62 -21.53 10.67
CA ARG A 90 4.30 -20.40 11.31
C ARG A 90 5.69 -20.12 10.72
N ALA A 91 6.49 -21.13 10.46
CA ALA A 91 7.84 -20.98 9.90
C ALA A 91 7.78 -20.37 8.48
N GLU A 92 6.86 -20.83 7.64
CA GLU A 92 6.67 -20.29 6.30
C GLU A 92 6.17 -18.84 6.35
N MET A 93 5.21 -18.54 7.22
CA MET A 93 4.69 -17.17 7.42
C MET A 93 5.84 -16.22 7.82
N THR A 94 6.69 -16.64 8.77
CA THR A 94 7.83 -15.84 9.21
C THR A 94 8.83 -15.62 8.09
N ALA A 95 9.23 -16.67 7.37
CA ALA A 95 10.17 -16.55 6.25
C ALA A 95 9.65 -15.63 5.14
N ARG A 96 8.36 -15.71 4.83
CA ARG A 96 7.73 -14.81 3.84
C ARG A 96 7.66 -13.37 4.32
N ALA A 97 7.39 -13.14 5.59
CA ALA A 97 7.38 -11.80 6.17
C ALA A 97 8.78 -11.16 6.14
N GLU A 98 9.82 -11.93 6.48
CA GLU A 98 11.21 -11.50 6.40
C GLU A 98 11.63 -11.17 4.97
N GLN A 99 11.27 -12.02 4.01
CA GLN A 99 11.52 -11.75 2.59
C GLN A 99 10.80 -10.49 2.12
N SER A 100 9.53 -10.32 2.50
CA SER A 100 8.76 -9.12 2.17
C SER A 100 9.39 -7.85 2.73
N ALA A 101 9.97 -7.91 3.93
CA ALA A 101 10.67 -6.77 4.51
C ALA A 101 11.92 -6.40 3.70
N GLN A 102 12.70 -7.38 3.25
CA GLN A 102 13.85 -7.16 2.38
C GLN A 102 13.45 -6.58 1.03
N ASP A 103 12.39 -7.12 0.43
CA ASP A 103 11.85 -6.66 -0.85
C ASP A 103 11.32 -5.22 -0.74
N LEU A 104 10.69 -4.84 0.38
CA LEU A 104 10.28 -3.47 0.64
C LEU A 104 11.47 -2.53 0.74
N LEU A 105 12.54 -2.90 1.44
CA LEU A 105 13.76 -2.09 1.50
C LEU A 105 14.36 -1.88 0.12
N ALA A 106 14.50 -2.95 -0.68
CA ALA A 106 14.98 -2.87 -2.05
C ALA A 106 14.07 -2.02 -2.97
N HIS A 107 12.75 -2.07 -2.72
CA HIS A 107 11.81 -1.20 -3.43
C HIS A 107 12.03 0.27 -3.09
N LEU A 108 12.19 0.60 -1.81
CA LEU A 108 12.41 1.98 -1.36
C LEU A 108 13.74 2.56 -1.86
N GLU A 109 14.80 1.74 -1.93
CA GLU A 109 16.11 2.17 -2.44
C GLU A 109 16.07 2.69 -3.88
N LYS A 110 15.12 2.20 -4.71
CA LYS A 110 14.93 2.67 -6.09
C LYS A 110 14.49 4.14 -6.16
N PHE A 111 13.96 4.67 -5.07
CA PHE A 111 13.38 6.02 -4.99
C PHE A 111 14.12 6.93 -3.98
N ALA A 112 15.20 6.42 -3.43
CA ALA A 112 16.02 7.17 -2.48
C ALA A 112 16.69 8.40 -3.09
#